data_9d99e0a36db37358d5c062290d2c4e97
#
_entry.id   9d99e0a36db37358d5c062290d2c4e97
#
_cell.length_a   1.000
_cell.length_b   1.000
_cell.length_c   1.000
_cell.angle_alpha   90.00
_cell.angle_beta   90.00
_cell.angle_gamma   90.00
#
_symmetry.space_group_name_H-M   'P 1'
#
loop_
_entity.id
_entity.type
_entity.pdbx_description
1 polymer ?
#
loop_
_entity_poly.entity_id
_entity_poly.type
_entity_poly.pdbx_seq_one_letter_code
_entity_poly.pdbx_strand_id
1 'polypeptide(L)'
;HIEGVGNEEKVRKIRARAIKAGLKLVDCPIRHMGTEKAHDVYLGIEHYLMDNGVEMFFDTECRDLIMEGDVCKGVYLSDGKKDFEIRAEHTVVATGRRGADWLEKICSEHGVEHQPSTVDIGVRVEVRNEIMEEINDVLYESKLIGYPAPFKNKVRTFCQNPGGVVSQENYDNDLAVVNGHAFKGAELKSPNTNVAILCSHNFSVPFNQPIAYAQKVGELTNMLANGHILVQRFGDILDGKRTWEKELAHSNVCLLYTSPSPR
;
A
#
# COMPACT_ATOMS: atom_id res chain seq x y z
N HIS A 1 -14.64 -8.29 17.64
CA HIS A 1 -13.43 -8.11 18.41
C HIS A 1 -12.46 -7.23 17.64
N ILE A 2 -11.92 -6.21 18.28
CA ILE A 2 -10.93 -5.29 17.70
C ILE A 2 -9.58 -5.64 18.31
N GLU A 3 -8.59 -5.88 17.48
CA GLU A 3 -7.24 -6.22 17.91
C GLU A 3 -6.64 -5.11 18.79
N GLY A 4 -5.98 -5.49 19.88
CA GLY A 4 -5.41 -4.57 20.88
C GLY A 4 -6.38 -4.00 21.91
N VAL A 5 -7.69 -4.20 21.74
CA VAL A 5 -8.70 -3.79 22.73
C VAL A 5 -8.92 -4.93 23.72
N GLY A 6 -8.86 -4.62 25.02
CA GLY A 6 -8.93 -5.59 26.11
C GLY A 6 -7.57 -6.25 26.45
N ASN A 7 -6.49 -5.79 25.85
CA ASN A 7 -5.11 -6.24 26.07
C ASN A 7 -4.18 -5.08 26.43
N GLU A 8 -4.67 -4.07 27.09
CA GLU A 8 -3.99 -2.78 27.30
C GLU A 8 -2.62 -2.96 28.02
N GLU A 9 -2.52 -3.91 28.95
CA GLU A 9 -1.26 -4.18 29.63
C GLU A 9 -0.21 -4.74 28.66
N LYS A 10 -0.58 -5.69 27.80
CA LYS A 10 0.31 -6.26 26.79
C LYS A 10 0.71 -5.22 25.77
N VAL A 11 -0.23 -4.41 25.29
CA VAL A 11 0.04 -3.27 24.39
C VAL A 11 1.01 -2.29 25.02
N ARG A 12 0.88 -1.99 26.34
CA ARG A 12 1.79 -1.12 27.07
C ARG A 12 3.22 -1.68 27.12
N LYS A 13 3.38 -2.99 27.29
CA LYS A 13 4.69 -3.66 27.25
C LYS A 13 5.34 -3.54 25.87
N ILE A 14 4.59 -3.76 24.78
CA ILE A 14 5.08 -3.58 23.40
C ILE A 14 5.48 -2.12 23.17
N ARG A 15 4.64 -1.17 23.61
CA ARG A 15 4.93 0.28 23.50
C ARG A 15 6.23 0.65 24.25
N ALA A 16 6.41 0.15 25.45
CA ALA A 16 7.63 0.42 26.22
C ALA A 16 8.89 -0.12 25.53
N ARG A 17 8.80 -1.30 24.89
CA ARG A 17 9.91 -1.85 24.09
C ARG A 17 10.15 -1.02 22.83
N ALA A 18 9.10 -0.58 22.14
CA ALA A 18 9.22 0.29 20.99
C ALA A 18 9.96 1.60 21.34
N ILE A 19 9.57 2.25 22.46
CA ILE A 19 10.22 3.48 22.94
C ILE A 19 11.71 3.23 23.24
N LYS A 20 12.05 2.13 23.90
CA LYS A 20 13.47 1.76 24.16
C LYS A 20 14.28 1.56 22.87
N ALA A 21 13.63 1.13 21.79
CA ALA A 21 14.22 0.99 20.47
C ALA A 21 14.22 2.27 19.63
N GLY A 22 13.80 3.41 20.20
CA GLY A 22 13.69 4.68 19.48
C GLY A 22 12.51 4.74 18.51
N LEU A 23 11.51 3.87 18.70
CA LEU A 23 10.32 3.78 17.86
C LEU A 23 9.07 4.26 18.61
N LYS A 24 8.08 4.73 17.86
CA LYS A 24 6.75 5.05 18.35
C LYS A 24 5.75 3.99 17.88
N LEU A 25 5.10 3.31 18.82
CA LEU A 25 3.90 2.51 18.50
C LEU A 25 2.70 3.44 18.39
N VAL A 26 2.03 3.43 17.25
CA VAL A 26 0.79 4.20 17.00
C VAL A 26 -0.40 3.33 17.38
N ASP A 27 -1.38 3.91 18.07
CA ASP A 27 -2.66 3.25 18.33
C ASP A 27 -3.44 3.12 17.01
N CYS A 28 -3.66 1.89 16.60
CA CYS A 28 -4.32 1.56 15.35
C CYS A 28 -5.27 0.38 15.58
N PRO A 29 -6.39 0.62 16.30
CA PRO A 29 -7.36 -0.44 16.57
C PRO A 29 -8.09 -0.79 15.28
N ILE A 30 -7.66 -1.88 14.65
CA ILE A 30 -8.23 -2.37 13.40
C ILE A 30 -8.86 -3.74 13.57
N ARG A 31 -9.73 -4.07 12.65
CA ARG A 31 -10.30 -5.39 12.47
C ARG A 31 -10.12 -5.84 11.05
N HIS A 32 -9.31 -6.87 10.86
CA HIS A 32 -9.07 -7.41 9.54
C HIS A 32 -10.18 -8.35 9.09
N MET A 33 -10.64 -8.19 7.86
CA MET A 33 -11.72 -8.97 7.28
C MET A 33 -11.24 -10.27 6.64
N GLY A 34 -10.01 -10.30 6.15
CA GLY A 34 -9.45 -11.33 5.29
C GLY A 34 -9.57 -10.92 3.81
N THR A 35 -8.54 -11.21 3.04
CA THR A 35 -8.51 -10.85 1.60
C THR A 35 -9.59 -11.60 0.83
N GLU A 36 -9.85 -12.85 1.20
CA GLU A 36 -10.83 -13.73 0.58
C GLU A 36 -12.28 -13.23 0.66
N LYS A 37 -12.59 -12.40 1.68
CA LYS A 37 -13.94 -11.88 1.91
C LYS A 37 -14.17 -10.49 1.31
N ALA A 38 -13.12 -9.82 0.91
CA ALA A 38 -13.22 -8.45 0.41
C ALA A 38 -14.12 -8.35 -0.82
N HIS A 39 -14.01 -9.30 -1.74
CA HIS A 39 -14.80 -9.36 -2.95
C HIS A 39 -16.32 -9.40 -2.64
N ASP A 40 -16.75 -10.33 -1.79
CA ASP A 40 -18.17 -10.50 -1.46
C ASP A 40 -18.76 -9.27 -0.78
N VAL A 41 -17.95 -8.64 0.09
CA VAL A 41 -18.40 -7.42 0.78
C VAL A 41 -18.55 -6.26 -0.20
N TYR A 42 -17.60 -6.05 -1.12
CA TYR A 42 -17.70 -5.00 -2.13
C TYR A 42 -18.85 -5.23 -3.10
N LEU A 43 -19.08 -6.46 -3.56
CA LEU A 43 -20.27 -6.80 -4.35
C LEU A 43 -21.57 -6.51 -3.61
N GLY A 44 -21.61 -6.84 -2.31
CA GLY A 44 -22.79 -6.54 -1.48
C GLY A 44 -23.05 -5.03 -1.36
N ILE A 45 -22.00 -4.21 -1.26
CA ILE A 45 -22.12 -2.74 -1.27
C ILE A 45 -22.61 -2.25 -2.63
N GLU A 46 -22.05 -2.76 -3.72
CA GLU A 46 -22.43 -2.41 -5.09
C GLU A 46 -23.92 -2.68 -5.32
N HIS A 47 -24.38 -3.89 -5.04
CA HIS A 47 -25.79 -4.25 -5.17
C HIS A 47 -26.70 -3.37 -4.30
N TYR A 48 -26.30 -3.13 -3.04
CA TYR A 48 -27.07 -2.24 -2.15
C TYR A 48 -27.22 -0.84 -2.73
N LEU A 49 -26.16 -0.26 -3.31
CA LEU A 49 -26.21 1.06 -3.93
C LEU A 49 -27.12 1.07 -5.16
N MET A 50 -27.02 0.07 -6.02
CA MET A 50 -27.87 -0.06 -7.21
C MET A 50 -29.35 -0.22 -6.83
N ASP A 51 -29.66 -1.06 -5.84
CA ASP A 51 -31.02 -1.28 -5.34
C ASP A 51 -31.63 -0.02 -4.69
N ASN A 52 -30.78 0.92 -4.25
CA ASN A 52 -31.19 2.20 -3.71
C ASN A 52 -31.10 3.37 -4.74
N GLY A 53 -31.08 3.06 -6.02
CA GLY A 53 -31.21 4.02 -7.10
C GLY A 53 -29.94 4.76 -7.49
N VAL A 54 -28.76 4.26 -7.09
CA VAL A 54 -27.47 4.77 -7.57
C VAL A 54 -27.21 4.21 -8.95
N GLU A 55 -27.06 5.09 -9.94
CA GLU A 55 -26.64 4.70 -11.29
C GLU A 55 -25.14 4.47 -11.33
N MET A 56 -24.72 3.33 -11.85
CA MET A 56 -23.31 2.96 -12.00
C MET A 56 -22.96 2.77 -13.48
N PHE A 57 -21.89 3.39 -13.91
CA PHE A 57 -21.38 3.32 -15.28
C PHE A 57 -20.07 2.54 -15.27
N PHE A 58 -20.12 1.28 -15.68
CA PHE A 58 -18.94 0.43 -15.84
C PHE A 58 -18.30 0.65 -17.21
N ASP A 59 -17.02 0.31 -17.35
CA ASP A 59 -16.23 0.48 -18.57
C ASP A 59 -16.35 1.90 -19.17
N THR A 60 -16.49 2.89 -18.29
CA THR A 60 -16.71 4.29 -18.64
C THR A 60 -15.61 5.15 -18.07
N GLU A 61 -14.89 5.84 -18.90
CA GLU A 61 -13.79 6.72 -18.52
C GLU A 61 -14.27 8.16 -18.33
N CYS A 62 -13.88 8.78 -17.22
CA CYS A 62 -14.02 10.21 -17.03
C CYS A 62 -12.88 10.93 -17.77
N ARG A 63 -13.24 11.71 -18.78
CA ARG A 63 -12.29 12.44 -19.61
C ARG A 63 -11.90 13.79 -19.03
N ASP A 64 -12.89 14.52 -18.50
CA ASP A 64 -12.71 15.88 -18.03
C ASP A 64 -13.85 16.31 -17.09
N LEU A 65 -13.68 17.47 -16.45
CA LEU A 65 -14.70 18.14 -15.66
C LEU A 65 -15.45 19.15 -16.53
N ILE A 66 -16.77 19.30 -16.30
CA ILE A 66 -17.56 20.38 -16.86
C ILE A 66 -17.43 21.59 -15.94
N MET A 67 -16.68 22.59 -16.37
CA MET A 67 -16.47 23.81 -15.61
C MET A 67 -17.26 24.98 -16.17
N GLU A 68 -17.96 25.72 -15.29
CA GLU A 68 -18.62 27.01 -15.61
C GLU A 68 -17.99 28.08 -14.69
N GLY A 69 -17.00 28.80 -15.20
CA GLY A 69 -16.11 29.62 -14.37
C GLY A 69 -15.35 28.74 -13.41
N ASP A 70 -15.39 29.06 -12.12
CA ASP A 70 -14.71 28.30 -11.04
C ASP A 70 -15.60 27.20 -10.43
N VAL A 71 -16.73 26.88 -11.04
CA VAL A 71 -17.69 25.90 -10.50
C VAL A 71 -17.75 24.66 -11.36
N CYS A 72 -17.47 23.50 -10.75
CA CYS A 72 -17.68 22.20 -11.39
C CYS A 72 -19.18 21.89 -11.47
N LYS A 73 -19.67 21.57 -12.67
CA LYS A 73 -21.08 21.25 -12.98
C LYS A 73 -21.28 19.81 -13.42
N GLY A 74 -20.26 18.99 -13.38
CA GLY A 74 -20.35 17.60 -13.80
C GLY A 74 -19.08 17.09 -14.46
N VAL A 75 -19.24 16.06 -15.29
CA VAL A 75 -18.13 15.34 -15.92
C VAL A 75 -18.42 15.01 -17.38
N TYR A 76 -17.38 15.00 -18.20
CA TYR A 76 -17.38 14.42 -19.54
C TYR A 76 -16.91 12.95 -19.46
N LEU A 77 -17.68 12.07 -20.05
CA LEU A 77 -17.50 10.62 -19.98
C LEU A 77 -17.38 10.01 -21.38
N SER A 78 -16.69 8.87 -21.46
CA SER A 78 -16.61 8.05 -22.67
C SER A 78 -16.73 6.57 -22.33
N ASP A 79 -17.61 5.84 -23.03
CA ASP A 79 -17.71 4.37 -22.96
C ASP A 79 -16.92 3.67 -24.08
N GLY A 80 -16.04 4.41 -24.77
CA GLY A 80 -15.26 3.95 -25.91
C GLY A 80 -16.04 3.90 -27.24
N LYS A 81 -17.36 4.14 -27.22
CA LYS A 81 -18.23 4.20 -28.43
C LYS A 81 -18.83 5.58 -28.62
N LYS A 82 -19.17 6.24 -27.54
CA LYS A 82 -19.75 7.58 -27.51
C LYS A 82 -19.20 8.37 -26.34
N ASP A 83 -19.15 9.68 -26.55
CA ASP A 83 -18.89 10.62 -25.46
C ASP A 83 -20.25 11.21 -25.01
N PHE A 84 -20.39 11.44 -23.72
CA PHE A 84 -21.58 12.02 -23.12
C PHE A 84 -21.20 12.76 -21.82
N GLU A 85 -22.13 13.56 -21.33
CA GLU A 85 -21.94 14.33 -20.11
C GLU A 85 -22.94 13.92 -19.03
N ILE A 86 -22.52 14.02 -17.77
CA ILE A 86 -23.40 13.96 -16.61
C ILE A 86 -23.23 15.26 -15.85
N ARG A 87 -24.32 15.98 -15.67
CA ARG A 87 -24.35 17.20 -14.86
C ARG A 87 -24.76 16.88 -13.44
N ALA A 88 -24.06 17.49 -12.48
CA ALA A 88 -24.32 17.31 -11.06
C ALA A 88 -24.01 18.60 -10.28
N GLU A 89 -24.68 18.78 -9.18
CA GLU A 89 -24.42 19.89 -8.26
C GLU A 89 -23.09 19.73 -7.52
N HIS A 90 -22.75 18.47 -7.19
CA HIS A 90 -21.51 18.10 -6.54
C HIS A 90 -20.82 16.96 -7.28
N THR A 91 -19.53 17.10 -7.50
CA THR A 91 -18.69 16.07 -8.12
C THR A 91 -17.61 15.63 -7.14
N VAL A 92 -17.53 14.34 -6.85
CA VAL A 92 -16.48 13.76 -6.01
C VAL A 92 -15.51 12.98 -6.91
N VAL A 93 -14.25 13.40 -6.91
CA VAL A 93 -13.18 12.74 -7.68
C VAL A 93 -12.40 11.82 -6.75
N ALA A 94 -12.52 10.50 -6.96
CA ALA A 94 -11.91 9.47 -6.12
C ALA A 94 -11.26 8.38 -6.98
N THR A 95 -10.35 8.79 -7.85
CA THR A 95 -9.75 7.96 -8.92
C THR A 95 -8.75 6.92 -8.44
N GLY A 96 -8.38 6.95 -7.17
CA GLY A 96 -7.38 6.04 -6.62
C GLY A 96 -5.99 6.20 -7.25
N ARG A 97 -5.16 5.18 -7.11
CA ARG A 97 -3.76 5.23 -7.57
C ARG A 97 -3.61 5.30 -9.08
N ARG A 98 -4.45 4.56 -9.80
CA ARG A 98 -4.38 4.48 -11.27
C ARG A 98 -4.74 5.81 -11.94
N GLY A 99 -5.63 6.58 -11.32
CA GLY A 99 -6.03 7.89 -11.83
C GLY A 99 -5.25 9.07 -11.26
N ALA A 100 -4.12 8.85 -10.59
CA ALA A 100 -3.36 9.93 -9.94
C ALA A 100 -2.80 10.93 -10.96
N ASP A 101 -2.24 10.45 -12.07
CA ASP A 101 -1.69 11.31 -13.14
C ASP A 101 -2.81 12.11 -13.83
N TRP A 102 -3.96 11.46 -14.05
CA TRP A 102 -5.14 12.15 -14.57
C TRP A 102 -5.62 13.24 -13.61
N LEU A 103 -5.66 12.98 -12.31
CA LEU A 103 -6.06 13.96 -11.31
C LEU A 103 -5.11 15.17 -11.28
N GLU A 104 -3.78 14.92 -11.32
CA GLU A 104 -2.79 15.99 -11.39
C GLU A 104 -2.98 16.86 -12.63
N LYS A 105 -3.19 16.22 -13.79
CA LYS A 105 -3.48 16.91 -15.04
C LYS A 105 -4.73 17.79 -14.92
N ILE A 106 -5.86 17.24 -14.47
CA ILE A 106 -7.12 17.96 -14.30
C ILE A 106 -6.99 19.15 -13.34
N CYS A 107 -6.32 18.95 -12.20
CA CYS A 107 -6.06 20.04 -11.27
C CYS A 107 -5.25 21.17 -11.92
N SER A 108 -4.23 20.83 -12.71
CA SER A 108 -3.41 21.81 -13.40
C SER A 108 -4.18 22.57 -14.50
N GLU A 109 -4.96 21.86 -15.31
CA GLU A 109 -5.74 22.42 -16.40
C GLU A 109 -6.86 23.36 -15.92
N HIS A 110 -7.46 23.06 -14.79
CA HIS A 110 -8.55 23.87 -14.21
C HIS A 110 -8.08 24.83 -13.11
N GLY A 111 -6.77 25.00 -12.91
CA GLY A 111 -6.21 25.94 -11.93
C GLY A 111 -6.51 25.57 -10.48
N VAL A 112 -6.80 24.30 -10.19
CA VAL A 112 -6.99 23.80 -8.81
C VAL A 112 -5.64 23.70 -8.13
N GLU A 113 -5.48 24.44 -7.04
CA GLU A 113 -4.23 24.40 -6.27
C GLU A 113 -3.99 22.99 -5.69
N HIS A 114 -2.82 22.45 -5.96
CA HIS A 114 -2.39 21.17 -5.46
C HIS A 114 -0.90 21.17 -5.14
N GLN A 115 -0.49 20.24 -4.30
CA GLN A 115 0.90 20.11 -3.88
C GLN A 115 1.39 18.67 -4.09
N PRO A 116 2.68 18.49 -4.44
CA PRO A 116 3.26 17.17 -4.53
C PRO A 116 3.17 16.47 -3.18
N SER A 117 2.66 15.25 -3.18
CA SER A 117 2.55 14.43 -1.99
C SER A 117 3.88 13.72 -1.68
N THR A 118 3.90 13.00 -0.57
CA THR A 118 4.98 12.07 -0.25
C THR A 118 4.79 10.76 -0.97
N VAL A 119 5.89 10.08 -1.29
CA VAL A 119 5.87 8.69 -1.73
C VAL A 119 6.63 7.84 -0.72
N ASP A 120 6.10 6.65 -0.47
CA ASP A 120 6.75 5.67 0.38
C ASP A 120 7.45 4.61 -0.47
N ILE A 121 8.74 4.41 -0.22
CA ILE A 121 9.54 3.38 -0.87
C ILE A 121 10.10 2.47 0.22
N GLY A 122 10.08 1.17 0.00
CA GLY A 122 10.55 0.27 1.04
C GLY A 122 10.71 -1.17 0.61
N VAL A 123 10.75 -2.01 1.61
CA VAL A 123 10.91 -3.45 1.46
C VAL A 123 9.78 -4.18 2.19
N ARG A 124 9.46 -5.38 1.76
CA ARG A 124 8.65 -6.31 2.54
C ARG A 124 9.56 -7.33 3.21
N VAL A 125 9.38 -7.47 4.50
CA VAL A 125 10.13 -8.40 5.34
C VAL A 125 9.23 -9.58 5.64
N GLU A 126 9.75 -10.78 5.49
CA GLU A 126 9.08 -12.02 5.85
C GLU A 126 9.93 -12.80 6.88
N VAL A 127 9.30 -13.19 7.97
CA VAL A 127 9.91 -13.95 9.06
C VAL A 127 8.97 -15.04 9.55
N ARG A 128 9.48 -16.01 10.26
CA ARG A 128 8.67 -17.05 10.93
C ARG A 128 7.70 -16.43 11.92
N ASN A 129 6.49 -16.99 12.03
CA ASN A 129 5.46 -16.52 12.95
C ASN A 129 5.95 -16.44 14.39
N GLU A 130 6.77 -17.40 14.80
CA GLU A 130 7.33 -17.50 16.16
C GLU A 130 8.15 -16.25 16.55
N ILE A 131 8.81 -15.61 15.58
CA ILE A 131 9.59 -14.38 15.81
C ILE A 131 8.67 -13.19 16.13
N MET A 132 7.49 -13.17 15.54
CA MET A 132 6.51 -12.08 15.70
C MET A 132 5.39 -12.42 16.68
N GLU A 133 5.39 -13.61 17.30
CA GLU A 133 4.29 -14.13 18.11
C GLU A 133 3.86 -13.15 19.21
N GLU A 134 4.81 -12.60 19.96
CA GLU A 134 4.53 -11.66 21.06
C GLU A 134 3.75 -10.41 20.59
N ILE A 135 3.97 -9.98 19.34
CA ILE A 135 3.26 -8.86 18.74
C ILE A 135 1.95 -9.36 18.13
N ASN A 136 1.98 -10.42 17.35
CA ASN A 136 0.83 -10.95 16.62
C ASN A 136 -0.32 -11.38 17.53
N ASP A 137 -0.01 -11.89 18.73
CA ASP A 137 -1.00 -12.31 19.74
C ASP A 137 -1.77 -11.12 20.37
N VAL A 138 -1.22 -9.92 20.25
CA VAL A 138 -1.76 -8.72 20.89
C VAL A 138 -2.32 -7.74 19.89
N LEU A 139 -1.60 -7.55 18.78
CA LEU A 139 -1.88 -6.57 17.73
C LEU A 139 -1.93 -7.28 16.39
N TYR A 140 -3.02 -7.10 15.64
CA TYR A 140 -3.04 -7.56 14.25
C TYR A 140 -2.03 -6.77 13.40
N GLU A 141 -2.03 -5.45 13.53
CA GLU A 141 -1.08 -4.56 12.86
C GLU A 141 -0.34 -3.68 13.88
N SER A 142 0.96 -3.90 14.00
CA SER A 142 1.83 -3.06 14.82
C SER A 142 2.37 -1.90 13.98
N LYS A 143 1.72 -0.75 14.05
CA LYS A 143 2.17 0.45 13.34
C LYS A 143 3.29 1.15 14.12
N LEU A 144 4.52 0.83 13.76
CA LEU A 144 5.72 1.42 14.34
C LEU A 144 6.25 2.54 13.44
N ILE A 145 6.69 3.63 14.05
CA ILE A 145 7.29 4.77 13.35
C ILE A 145 8.65 5.07 13.99
N GLY A 146 9.64 5.31 13.16
CA GLY A 146 10.98 5.72 13.56
C GLY A 146 11.60 6.74 12.59
N TYR A 147 12.72 7.32 13.02
CA TYR A 147 13.48 8.31 12.25
C TYR A 147 14.98 7.96 12.31
N PRO A 148 15.42 6.91 11.60
CA PRO A 148 16.79 6.41 11.70
C PRO A 148 17.81 7.40 11.15
N ALA A 149 18.98 7.44 11.76
CA ALA A 149 20.13 8.14 11.21
C ALA A 149 20.59 7.47 9.89
N PRO A 150 21.29 8.15 8.99
CA PRO A 150 21.71 9.56 9.09
C PRO A 150 20.65 10.56 8.61
N PHE A 151 19.71 10.15 7.76
CA PHE A 151 18.81 11.08 7.04
C PHE A 151 17.57 11.47 7.84
N LYS A 152 17.22 10.71 8.87
CA LYS A 152 16.04 10.94 9.72
C LYS A 152 14.71 11.04 8.95
N ASN A 153 14.65 10.40 7.80
CA ASN A 153 13.38 10.23 7.10
C ASN A 153 12.44 9.38 7.96
N LYS A 154 11.15 9.66 7.83
CA LYS A 154 10.14 8.85 8.51
C LYS A 154 10.13 7.44 7.93
N VAL A 155 10.40 6.46 8.77
CA VAL A 155 10.27 5.03 8.44
C VAL A 155 9.13 4.45 9.27
N ARG A 156 8.29 3.66 8.64
CA ARG A 156 7.14 3.03 9.31
C ARG A 156 6.91 1.60 8.86
N THR A 157 6.38 0.79 9.76
CA THR A 157 5.77 -0.47 9.36
C THR A 157 4.43 -0.23 8.68
N PHE A 158 4.06 -1.14 7.79
CA PHE A 158 2.80 -1.08 7.07
C PHE A 158 2.35 -2.48 6.68
N CYS A 159 1.02 -2.72 6.70
CA CYS A 159 0.39 -3.95 6.21
C CYS A 159 1.08 -5.21 6.77
N GLN A 160 1.02 -5.39 8.09
CA GLN A 160 1.48 -6.60 8.75
C GLN A 160 0.48 -7.73 8.53
N ASN A 161 0.95 -8.89 8.11
CA ASN A 161 0.14 -10.05 7.76
C ASN A 161 0.59 -11.28 8.53
N PRO A 162 0.07 -11.51 9.75
CA PRO A 162 0.33 -12.73 10.51
C PRO A 162 -0.21 -13.96 9.79
N GLY A 163 0.62 -14.98 9.60
CA GLY A 163 0.24 -16.17 8.82
C GLY A 163 -0.09 -15.87 7.35
N GLY A 164 0.37 -14.75 6.83
CA GLY A 164 0.09 -14.31 5.48
C GLY A 164 1.12 -14.76 4.46
N VAL A 165 0.92 -14.38 3.21
CA VAL A 165 1.82 -14.66 2.09
C VAL A 165 2.29 -13.38 1.44
N VAL A 166 3.51 -13.42 0.91
CA VAL A 166 4.04 -12.36 0.05
C VAL A 166 3.60 -12.64 -1.37
N SER A 167 3.11 -11.61 -2.06
CA SER A 167 2.66 -11.70 -3.45
C SER A 167 3.31 -10.65 -4.33
N GLN A 168 3.48 -10.97 -5.60
CA GLN A 168 3.80 -10.01 -6.64
C GLN A 168 2.49 -9.45 -7.21
N GLU A 169 2.43 -8.15 -7.36
CA GLU A 169 1.40 -7.44 -8.10
C GLU A 169 2.06 -6.73 -9.29
N ASN A 170 1.36 -6.66 -10.40
CA ASN A 170 1.83 -5.92 -11.56
C ASN A 170 0.98 -4.66 -11.72
N TYR A 171 1.66 -3.54 -11.94
CA TYR A 171 1.03 -2.27 -12.31
C TYR A 171 1.11 -2.05 -13.82
N ASP A 172 0.43 -1.03 -14.30
CA ASP A 172 0.55 -0.56 -15.67
C ASP A 172 2.05 -0.41 -16.04
N ASN A 173 2.42 -0.72 -17.27
CA ASN A 173 3.81 -0.78 -17.77
C ASN A 173 4.66 -1.95 -17.23
N ASP A 174 4.05 -3.06 -16.87
CA ASP A 174 4.71 -4.28 -16.40
C ASP A 174 5.61 -4.11 -15.15
N LEU A 175 5.35 -3.07 -14.36
CA LEU A 175 6.07 -2.85 -13.12
C LEU A 175 5.64 -3.87 -12.05
N ALA A 176 6.55 -4.76 -11.69
CA ALA A 176 6.34 -5.73 -10.63
C ALA A 176 6.60 -5.10 -9.25
N VAL A 177 5.63 -5.18 -8.37
CA VAL A 177 5.70 -4.69 -6.99
C VAL A 177 5.34 -5.78 -5.99
N VAL A 178 5.78 -5.61 -4.75
CA VAL A 178 5.54 -6.55 -3.66
C VAL A 178 4.35 -6.10 -2.83
N ASN A 179 3.44 -7.05 -2.57
CA ASN A 179 2.39 -6.88 -1.57
C ASN A 179 2.33 -8.09 -0.63
N GLY A 180 1.44 -8.04 0.36
CA GLY A 180 1.17 -9.14 1.28
C GLY A 180 -0.32 -9.32 1.48
N HIS A 181 -0.71 -10.57 1.59
CA HIS A 181 -2.10 -10.96 1.85
C HIS A 181 -2.22 -11.70 3.16
N ALA A 182 -3.29 -11.43 3.90
CA ALA A 182 -3.65 -12.16 5.10
C ALA A 182 -5.01 -12.82 4.91
N PHE A 183 -5.15 -14.02 5.45
CA PHE A 183 -6.35 -14.84 5.34
C PHE A 183 -6.92 -15.14 6.72
N LYS A 184 -8.25 -15.26 6.81
CA LYS A 184 -8.94 -15.68 8.04
C LYS A 184 -9.03 -17.20 8.14
N GLY A 185 -9.16 -17.91 7.01
CA GLY A 185 -9.17 -19.36 6.97
C GLY A 185 -7.85 -19.96 7.46
N ALA A 186 -7.90 -20.87 8.43
CA ALA A 186 -6.69 -21.46 9.01
C ALA A 186 -5.89 -22.25 7.98
N GLU A 187 -6.57 -22.86 7.03
CA GLU A 187 -6.02 -23.66 5.93
C GLU A 187 -5.24 -22.83 4.91
N LEU A 188 -5.49 -21.52 4.87
CA LEU A 188 -4.82 -20.59 3.95
C LEU A 188 -3.60 -19.92 4.59
N LYS A 189 -3.39 -20.12 5.88
CA LYS A 189 -2.30 -19.46 6.61
C LYS A 189 -0.94 -20.11 6.34
N SER A 190 0.07 -19.26 6.14
CA SER A 190 1.46 -19.65 6.07
C SER A 190 2.11 -19.75 7.47
N PRO A 191 3.26 -20.41 7.59
CA PRO A 191 4.04 -20.39 8.84
C PRO A 191 4.79 -19.08 9.08
N ASN A 192 4.57 -18.06 8.27
CA ASN A 192 5.32 -16.82 8.28
C ASN A 192 4.43 -15.60 8.53
N THR A 193 5.03 -14.55 9.07
CA THR A 193 4.48 -13.19 9.11
C THR A 193 5.27 -12.33 8.14
N ASN A 194 4.58 -11.52 7.36
CA ASN A 194 5.23 -10.50 6.55
C ASN A 194 4.74 -9.10 6.91
N VAL A 195 5.63 -8.12 6.78
CA VAL A 195 5.36 -6.71 7.07
C VAL A 195 6.15 -5.82 6.12
N ALA A 196 5.54 -4.76 5.61
CA ALA A 196 6.25 -3.74 4.85
C ALA A 196 6.96 -2.76 5.80
N ILE A 197 8.18 -2.39 5.46
CA ILE A 197 8.93 -1.29 6.08
C ILE A 197 9.12 -0.23 5.01
N LEU A 198 8.47 0.92 5.20
CA LEU A 198 8.37 1.99 4.23
C LEU A 198 9.09 3.23 4.73
N CYS A 199 9.91 3.83 3.86
CA CYS A 199 10.57 5.11 4.06
C CYS A 199 9.84 6.18 3.27
N SER A 200 9.39 7.23 3.95
CA SER A 200 8.68 8.35 3.32
C SER A 200 9.69 9.32 2.68
N HIS A 201 9.47 9.63 1.42
CA HIS A 201 10.22 10.61 0.65
C HIS A 201 9.36 11.84 0.40
N ASN A 202 9.87 13.00 0.78
CA ASN A 202 9.23 14.29 0.57
C ASN A 202 9.86 14.99 -0.64
N PHE A 203 9.04 15.66 -1.41
CA PHE A 203 9.47 16.37 -2.60
C PHE A 203 9.13 17.85 -2.49
N SER A 204 9.98 18.68 -3.08
CA SER A 204 9.81 20.13 -3.17
C SER A 204 10.31 20.60 -4.53
N VAL A 205 9.80 21.76 -4.94
CA VAL A 205 10.25 22.41 -6.19
C VAL A 205 11.79 22.51 -6.22
N PRO A 206 12.47 22.15 -7.32
CA PRO A 206 11.92 21.76 -8.64
C PRO A 206 11.56 20.27 -8.78
N PHE A 207 11.84 19.44 -7.80
CA PHE A 207 11.60 17.99 -7.81
C PHE A 207 10.22 17.69 -7.20
N ASN A 208 9.18 17.77 -8.03
CA ASN A 208 7.79 17.67 -7.58
C ASN A 208 7.01 16.49 -8.21
N GLN A 209 7.72 15.46 -8.67
CA GLN A 209 7.11 14.28 -9.29
C GLN A 209 7.34 13.00 -8.45
N PRO A 210 6.68 12.84 -7.31
CA PRO A 210 6.89 11.71 -6.41
C PRO A 210 6.53 10.37 -7.05
N ILE A 211 5.46 10.30 -7.84
CA ILE A 211 5.01 9.08 -8.51
C ILE A 211 6.05 8.63 -9.53
N ALA A 212 6.48 9.50 -10.43
CA ALA A 212 7.49 9.19 -11.44
C ALA A 212 8.82 8.72 -10.80
N TYR A 213 9.21 9.34 -9.67
CA TYR A 213 10.38 8.89 -8.92
C TYR A 213 10.21 7.46 -8.40
N ALA A 214 9.07 7.14 -7.78
CA ALA A 214 8.81 5.80 -7.26
C ALA A 214 8.76 4.75 -8.38
N GLN A 215 8.11 5.06 -9.50
CA GLN A 215 8.08 4.21 -10.69
C GLN A 215 9.50 3.92 -11.17
N LYS A 216 10.35 4.95 -11.27
CA LYS A 216 11.74 4.80 -11.71
C LYS A 216 12.58 3.91 -10.79
N VAL A 217 12.40 4.04 -9.47
CA VAL A 217 13.05 3.14 -8.51
C VAL A 217 12.58 1.69 -8.70
N GLY A 218 11.27 1.49 -8.98
CA GLY A 218 10.71 0.18 -9.27
C GLY A 218 11.26 -0.45 -10.53
N GLU A 219 11.28 0.30 -11.62
CA GLU A 219 11.85 -0.14 -12.88
C GLU A 219 13.32 -0.61 -12.71
N LEU A 220 14.14 0.20 -12.03
CA LEU A 220 15.54 -0.15 -11.77
C LEU A 220 15.65 -1.43 -10.92
N THR A 221 14.78 -1.60 -9.94
CA THR A 221 14.76 -2.82 -9.12
C THR A 221 14.34 -4.04 -9.93
N ASN A 222 13.30 -3.91 -10.77
CA ASN A 222 12.86 -4.99 -11.65
C ASN A 222 13.92 -5.35 -12.70
N MET A 223 14.66 -4.39 -13.22
CA MET A 223 15.78 -4.66 -14.12
C MET A 223 16.84 -5.56 -13.47
N LEU A 224 17.14 -5.36 -12.19
CA LEU A 224 18.07 -6.22 -11.45
C LEU A 224 17.55 -7.65 -11.25
N ALA A 225 16.24 -7.84 -11.29
CA ALA A 225 15.56 -9.11 -11.10
C ALA A 225 14.92 -9.67 -12.38
N ASN A 226 15.38 -9.25 -13.56
CA ASN A 226 14.90 -9.69 -14.86
C ASN A 226 13.36 -9.56 -15.02
N GLY A 227 12.81 -8.40 -14.65
CA GLY A 227 11.37 -8.09 -14.73
C GLY A 227 10.53 -8.56 -13.54
N HIS A 228 11.15 -9.11 -12.51
CA HIS A 228 10.47 -9.62 -11.32
C HIS A 228 10.84 -8.83 -10.05
N ILE A 229 10.27 -9.22 -8.92
CA ILE A 229 10.66 -8.73 -7.61
C ILE A 229 12.00 -9.34 -7.18
N LEU A 230 12.81 -8.55 -6.49
CA LEU A 230 14.09 -8.99 -5.97
C LEU A 230 13.91 -9.57 -4.56
N VAL A 231 14.46 -10.75 -4.31
CA VAL A 231 14.42 -11.42 -3.00
C VAL A 231 15.83 -11.64 -2.48
N GLN A 232 16.07 -11.30 -1.21
CA GLN A 232 17.34 -11.55 -0.54
C GLN A 232 17.14 -11.98 0.91
N ARG A 233 18.06 -12.79 1.44
CA ARG A 233 18.17 -13.07 2.86
C ARG A 233 18.78 -11.87 3.58
N PHE A 234 18.19 -11.47 4.70
CA PHE A 234 18.69 -10.34 5.48
C PHE A 234 20.14 -10.50 5.91
N GLY A 235 20.52 -11.72 6.35
CA GLY A 235 21.91 -12.02 6.72
C GLY A 235 22.90 -11.83 5.58
N ASP A 236 22.52 -12.23 4.35
CA ASP A 236 23.40 -12.07 3.19
C ASP A 236 23.60 -10.59 2.83
N ILE A 237 22.55 -9.75 3.02
CA ILE A 237 22.67 -8.30 2.83
C ILE A 237 23.68 -7.71 3.82
N LEU A 238 23.60 -8.11 5.10
CA LEU A 238 24.54 -7.64 6.13
C LEU A 238 25.99 -8.05 5.84
N ASP A 239 26.16 -9.24 5.26
CA ASP A 239 27.47 -9.78 4.88
C ASP A 239 27.96 -9.24 3.52
N GLY A 240 27.16 -8.43 2.81
CA GLY A 240 27.48 -7.96 1.45
C GLY A 240 27.51 -9.09 0.41
N LYS A 241 26.72 -10.16 0.62
CA LYS A 241 26.66 -11.34 -0.25
C LYS A 241 25.38 -11.36 -1.07
N ARG A 242 25.46 -12.00 -2.25
CA ARG A 242 24.29 -12.34 -3.03
C ARG A 242 23.60 -13.59 -2.46
N THR A 243 22.29 -13.56 -2.31
CA THR A 243 21.49 -14.75 -2.03
C THR A 243 21.30 -15.57 -3.30
N TRP A 244 21.58 -16.88 -3.24
CA TRP A 244 21.34 -17.81 -4.33
C TRP A 244 20.02 -18.53 -4.14
N GLU A 245 19.37 -18.93 -5.24
CA GLU A 245 18.06 -19.58 -5.24
C GLU A 245 18.00 -20.80 -4.29
N LYS A 246 19.04 -21.64 -4.30
CA LYS A 246 19.14 -22.80 -3.40
C LYS A 246 19.10 -22.45 -1.90
N GLU A 247 19.48 -21.21 -1.54
CA GLU A 247 19.50 -20.73 -0.16
C GLU A 247 18.14 -20.20 0.29
N LEU A 248 17.24 -19.87 -0.66
CA LEU A 248 15.85 -19.48 -0.41
C LEU A 248 14.98 -20.67 0.01
N ALA A 249 15.34 -21.90 -0.39
CA ALA A 249 14.61 -23.10 -0.04
C ALA A 249 14.69 -23.47 1.46
N HIS A 250 15.62 -22.89 2.20
CA HIS A 250 15.76 -23.08 3.64
C HIS A 250 14.98 -22.02 4.42
N SER A 251 13.72 -22.31 4.71
CA SER A 251 12.67 -21.40 5.18
C SER A 251 12.80 -20.79 6.58
N ASN A 252 13.94 -20.94 7.26
CA ASN A 252 14.15 -20.41 8.63
C ASN A 252 14.90 -19.07 8.66
N VAL A 253 14.82 -18.29 7.58
CA VAL A 253 15.57 -17.05 7.42
C VAL A 253 14.64 -15.86 7.20
N CYS A 254 15.07 -14.69 7.65
CA CYS A 254 14.42 -13.46 7.33
C CYS A 254 14.66 -13.12 5.84
N LEU A 255 13.59 -12.99 5.08
CA LEU A 255 13.63 -12.60 3.67
C LEU A 255 13.22 -11.15 3.51
N LEU A 256 13.94 -10.44 2.65
CA LEU A 256 13.61 -9.09 2.20
C LEU A 256 13.22 -9.12 0.74
N TYR A 257 12.05 -8.61 0.45
CA TYR A 257 11.52 -8.41 -0.89
C TYR A 257 11.57 -6.92 -1.21
N THR A 258 12.28 -6.55 -2.24
CA THR A 258 12.43 -5.16 -2.64
C THR A 258 11.51 -4.82 -3.80
N SER A 259 10.70 -3.84 -3.57
CA SER A 259 9.90 -3.17 -4.59
C SER A 259 9.44 -1.82 -4.02
N PRO A 260 9.50 -0.74 -4.78
CA PRO A 260 8.79 0.45 -4.36
C PRO A 260 7.30 0.16 -4.39
N SER A 261 6.62 0.53 -3.34
CA SER A 261 5.17 0.64 -3.36
C SER A 261 4.85 2.12 -3.55
N PRO A 262 4.42 2.57 -4.74
CA PRO A 262 3.94 3.92 -4.93
C PRO A 262 2.59 4.04 -4.21
N ARG A 263 2.60 4.51 -3.00
CA ARG A 263 1.40 4.82 -2.21
C ARG A 263 1.48 6.22 -1.67
#